data_e541a8bdda89eb7c1bdd570e3459d99e
#
_entry.id   e541a8bdda89eb7c1bdd570e3459d99e
#
_cell.length_a   1.000
_cell.length_b   1.000
_cell.length_c   1.000
_cell.angle_alpha   90.00
_cell.angle_beta   90.00
_cell.angle_gamma   90.00
#
_symmetry.space_group_name_H-M   'P 1'
#
loop_
_entity.id
_entity.type
_entity.pdbx_description
1 polymer ?
#
loop_
_entity_poly.entity_id
_entity_poly.type
_entity_poly.pdbx_seq_one_letter_code
_entity_poly.pdbx_strand_id
1 'polypeptide(L)'
;NSSAASDVYKRQYQDYATYFVKWIQAFKAEGIDIYAVTPQNEPLNRGNSASLYMEWEEQRDFVKTALGPQMKAAGLSTKIYAFDHNYNYDNIESQKNYPGKIYEDAAASQYLAGAAYHNYGGNREELLNIHQAYPEKELLFTETSIGTWNSGRDLSKRLMEDMEEVALGTINNWCKGVIVWNLMLDNDRGPNREGGCQTCYGAVDINNSDYKTIIRNSHYYIIAHLSSVVKPGAVRIATTGYTDNGITCSAFENTDGTYAFVLINNNEKSKKITVSDGQRHFAYDVPGKSVTSYRWAKSK
;
A
#
# COMPACT_ATOMS: atom_id res chain seq x y z
N ASN A 1 39.41 9.55 14.29
CA ASN A 1 38.70 8.24 14.23
C ASN A 1 37.32 8.30 13.59
N SER A 2 36.87 9.45 13.09
CA SER A 2 35.60 9.59 12.38
C SER A 2 35.65 9.05 10.93
N SER A 3 36.83 9.05 10.29
CA SER A 3 36.98 8.56 8.91
C SER A 3 36.79 7.03 8.78
N ALA A 4 37.34 6.26 9.72
CA ALA A 4 37.23 4.80 9.69
C ALA A 4 35.77 4.32 9.90
N ALA A 5 35.01 4.96 10.80
CA ALA A 5 33.60 4.68 10.99
C ALA A 5 32.79 5.03 9.73
N SER A 6 33.04 6.20 9.12
CA SER A 6 32.36 6.58 7.87
C SER A 6 32.65 5.62 6.70
N ASP A 7 33.84 5.06 6.63
CA ASP A 7 34.22 4.09 5.58
C ASP A 7 33.58 2.73 5.81
N VAL A 8 33.37 2.31 7.07
CA VAL A 8 32.62 1.09 7.41
C VAL A 8 31.14 1.24 6.99
N TYR A 9 30.49 2.36 7.33
CA TYR A 9 29.11 2.62 6.92
C TYR A 9 28.94 2.66 5.39
N LYS A 10 29.86 3.33 4.68
CA LYS A 10 29.85 3.37 3.22
C LYS A 10 29.97 1.98 2.60
N ARG A 11 30.81 1.09 3.17
CA ARG A 11 30.93 -0.29 2.69
C ARG A 11 29.66 -1.08 2.97
N GLN A 12 29.05 -0.95 4.12
CA GLN A 12 27.78 -1.59 4.45
C GLN A 12 26.67 -1.18 3.48
N TYR A 13 26.57 0.10 3.11
CA TYR A 13 25.59 0.55 2.13
C TYR A 13 25.82 -0.08 0.75
N GLN A 14 27.09 -0.19 0.31
CA GLN A 14 27.40 -0.82 -0.97
C GLN A 14 27.05 -2.32 -0.97
N ASP A 15 27.34 -3.02 0.10
CA ASP A 15 27.03 -4.45 0.23
C ASP A 15 25.52 -4.67 0.29
N TYR A 16 24.79 -3.82 1.02
CA TYR A 16 23.33 -3.89 1.12
C TYR A 16 22.65 -3.57 -0.24
N ALA A 17 23.12 -2.58 -0.96
CA ALA A 17 22.65 -2.30 -2.31
C ALA A 17 22.93 -3.47 -3.28
N THR A 18 24.10 -4.09 -3.17
CA THR A 18 24.43 -5.30 -3.94
C THR A 18 23.46 -6.45 -3.65
N TYR A 19 23.03 -6.60 -2.40
CA TYR A 19 22.00 -7.59 -2.04
C TYR A 19 20.68 -7.33 -2.78
N PHE A 20 20.18 -6.08 -2.80
CA PHE A 20 18.99 -5.72 -3.56
C PHE A 20 19.12 -6.05 -5.05
N VAL A 21 20.23 -5.66 -5.67
CA VAL A 21 20.46 -5.92 -7.09
C VAL A 21 20.44 -7.42 -7.39
N LYS A 22 21.17 -8.22 -6.60
CA LYS A 22 21.21 -9.68 -6.77
C LYS A 22 19.84 -10.33 -6.53
N TRP A 23 19.11 -9.86 -5.53
CA TRP A 23 17.77 -10.35 -5.21
C TRP A 23 16.79 -10.09 -6.37
N ILE A 24 16.76 -8.86 -6.90
CA ILE A 24 15.90 -8.50 -8.04
C ILE A 24 16.27 -9.32 -9.28
N GLN A 25 17.57 -9.48 -9.55
CA GLN A 25 18.06 -10.27 -10.68
C GLN A 25 17.70 -11.75 -10.56
N ALA A 26 17.76 -12.31 -9.34
CA ALA A 26 17.39 -13.70 -9.09
C ALA A 26 15.90 -13.94 -9.37
N PHE A 27 15.00 -13.05 -8.91
CA PHE A 27 13.58 -13.14 -9.23
C PHE A 27 13.31 -12.98 -10.73
N LYS A 28 14.03 -12.07 -11.39
CA LYS A 28 13.91 -11.90 -12.84
C LYS A 28 14.34 -13.13 -13.61
N ALA A 29 15.36 -13.84 -13.15
CA ALA A 29 15.81 -15.09 -13.77
C ALA A 29 14.75 -16.21 -13.70
N GLU A 30 13.86 -16.14 -12.67
CA GLU A 30 12.71 -17.03 -12.52
C GLU A 30 11.45 -16.51 -13.24
N GLY A 31 11.57 -15.47 -14.07
CA GLY A 31 10.47 -14.87 -14.81
C GLY A 31 9.56 -13.94 -14.00
N ILE A 32 10.01 -13.49 -12.82
CA ILE A 32 9.28 -12.59 -11.94
C ILE A 32 9.93 -11.20 -11.95
N ASP A 33 9.29 -10.23 -12.61
CA ASP A 33 9.74 -8.85 -12.60
C ASP A 33 9.31 -8.15 -11.30
N ILE A 34 10.28 -7.72 -10.50
CA ILE A 34 10.01 -6.96 -9.27
C ILE A 34 9.67 -5.52 -9.65
N TYR A 35 8.43 -5.10 -9.39
CA TYR A 35 7.93 -3.77 -9.70
C TYR A 35 8.61 -2.68 -8.86
N ALA A 36 8.73 -2.91 -7.55
CA ALA A 36 9.28 -1.93 -6.62
C ALA A 36 9.90 -2.59 -5.39
N VAL A 37 10.75 -1.83 -4.72
CA VAL A 37 11.32 -2.17 -3.40
C VAL A 37 11.23 -0.97 -2.47
N THR A 38 11.19 -1.25 -1.16
CA THR A 38 11.43 -0.27 -0.09
C THR A 38 12.72 -0.64 0.63
N PRO A 39 13.59 0.32 0.99
CA PRO A 39 14.88 0.02 1.62
C PRO A 39 14.76 -0.70 2.96
N GLN A 40 13.75 -0.36 3.76
CA GLN A 40 13.45 -0.95 5.07
C GLN A 40 11.93 -1.00 5.30
N ASN A 41 11.46 -2.08 5.91
CA ASN A 41 10.13 -2.14 6.49
C ASN A 41 10.14 -1.47 7.86
N GLU A 42 9.27 -0.49 8.07
CA GLU A 42 9.12 0.24 9.33
C GLU A 42 10.46 0.74 9.92
N PRO A 43 11.19 1.61 9.20
CA PRO A 43 12.57 1.97 9.56
C PRO A 43 12.72 2.62 10.94
N LEU A 44 11.66 3.17 11.52
CA LEU A 44 11.70 3.79 12.85
C LEU A 44 11.25 2.84 13.97
N ASN A 45 10.83 1.62 13.65
CA ASN A 45 10.37 0.63 14.61
C ASN A 45 11.54 -0.27 15.08
N ARG A 46 12.12 0.05 16.23
CA ARG A 46 13.25 -0.71 16.80
C ARG A 46 12.88 -2.15 17.21
N GLY A 47 11.59 -2.42 17.41
CA GLY A 47 11.09 -3.75 17.79
C GLY A 47 10.74 -4.64 16.60
N ASN A 48 10.85 -4.15 15.37
CA ASN A 48 10.43 -4.90 14.20
C ASN A 48 11.43 -6.02 13.85
N SER A 49 10.92 -7.23 13.65
CA SER A 49 11.74 -8.39 13.29
C SER A 49 12.13 -8.37 11.83
N ALA A 50 13.41 -8.69 11.56
CA ALA A 50 14.05 -8.67 10.25
C ALA A 50 14.04 -7.30 9.55
N SER A 51 14.05 -6.22 10.33
CA SER A 51 14.21 -4.85 9.87
C SER A 51 15.36 -4.17 10.63
N LEU A 52 15.92 -3.12 10.04
CA LEU A 52 16.93 -2.27 10.68
C LEU A 52 16.33 -0.90 10.95
N TYR A 53 16.64 -0.36 12.13
CA TYR A 53 16.36 1.04 12.42
C TYR A 53 17.18 1.92 11.47
N MET A 54 16.53 2.84 10.77
CA MET A 54 17.16 3.68 9.76
C MET A 54 16.47 5.06 9.78
N GLU A 55 17.20 6.08 10.18
CA GLU A 55 16.72 7.45 10.15
C GLU A 55 16.63 7.97 8.70
N TRP A 56 15.89 9.08 8.48
CA TRP A 56 15.70 9.58 7.11
C TRP A 56 17.05 9.99 6.46
N GLU A 57 18.00 10.49 7.25
CA GLU A 57 19.35 10.82 6.80
C GLU A 57 20.10 9.60 6.27
N GLU A 58 19.99 8.48 6.97
CA GLU A 58 20.63 7.21 6.60
C GLU A 58 19.98 6.62 5.35
N GLN A 59 18.64 6.65 5.26
CA GLN A 59 17.93 6.17 4.08
C GLN A 59 18.23 7.05 2.86
N ARG A 60 18.28 8.39 3.03
CA ARG A 60 18.73 9.33 2.00
C ARG A 60 20.12 8.97 1.48
N ASP A 61 21.08 8.81 2.38
CA ASP A 61 22.46 8.54 2.02
C ASP A 61 22.64 7.16 1.38
N PHE A 62 21.91 6.16 1.87
CA PHE A 62 21.87 4.83 1.27
C PHE A 62 21.33 4.86 -0.17
N VAL A 63 20.19 5.50 -0.39
CA VAL A 63 19.60 5.63 -1.73
C VAL A 63 20.52 6.41 -2.66
N LYS A 64 21.05 7.54 -2.20
CA LYS A 64 21.89 8.46 -2.98
C LYS A 64 23.23 7.86 -3.38
N THR A 65 23.89 7.16 -2.44
CA THR A 65 25.31 6.76 -2.63
C THR A 65 25.49 5.30 -3.02
N ALA A 66 24.49 4.46 -2.83
CA ALA A 66 24.60 3.03 -3.07
C ALA A 66 23.44 2.45 -3.88
N LEU A 67 22.21 2.41 -3.34
CA LEU A 67 21.10 1.69 -3.94
C LEU A 67 20.74 2.23 -5.33
N GLY A 68 20.47 3.53 -5.43
CA GLY A 68 20.11 4.18 -6.70
C GLY A 68 21.17 4.01 -7.78
N PRO A 69 22.46 4.36 -7.50
CA PRO A 69 23.55 4.16 -8.46
C PRO A 69 23.72 2.70 -8.91
N GLN A 70 23.67 1.72 -7.98
CA GLN A 70 23.86 0.31 -8.33
C GLN A 70 22.69 -0.25 -9.15
N MET A 71 21.43 0.08 -8.80
CA MET A 71 20.27 -0.33 -9.59
C MET A 71 20.31 0.26 -11.00
N LYS A 72 20.69 1.53 -11.13
CA LYS A 72 20.87 2.18 -12.43
C LYS A 72 21.99 1.52 -13.25
N ALA A 73 23.13 1.26 -12.63
CA ALA A 73 24.26 0.59 -13.29
C ALA A 73 23.92 -0.85 -13.73
N ALA A 74 23.05 -1.53 -12.98
CA ALA A 74 22.57 -2.87 -13.32
C ALA A 74 21.42 -2.86 -14.37
N GLY A 75 20.98 -1.68 -14.85
CA GLY A 75 19.90 -1.55 -15.83
C GLY A 75 18.54 -2.02 -15.32
N LEU A 76 18.29 -1.91 -14.01
CA LEU A 76 17.04 -2.33 -13.39
C LEU A 76 15.99 -1.21 -13.48
N SER A 77 14.77 -1.57 -13.89
CA SER A 77 13.61 -0.69 -13.93
C SER A 77 12.77 -0.71 -12.65
N THR A 78 13.15 -1.53 -11.69
CA THR A 78 12.49 -1.65 -10.37
C THR A 78 12.51 -0.30 -9.66
N LYS A 79 11.34 0.15 -9.22
CA LYS A 79 11.18 1.43 -8.51
C LYS A 79 11.68 1.33 -7.07
N ILE A 80 12.08 2.46 -6.51
CA ILE A 80 12.42 2.60 -5.09
C ILE A 80 11.40 3.54 -4.45
N TYR A 81 10.74 3.07 -3.36
CA TYR A 81 9.88 3.91 -2.53
C TYR A 81 10.52 4.09 -1.15
N ALA A 82 10.58 5.33 -0.71
CA ALA A 82 11.11 5.67 0.60
C ALA A 82 10.12 5.31 1.73
N PHE A 83 10.60 5.29 2.95
CA PHE A 83 9.87 5.22 4.21
C PHE A 83 9.30 3.82 4.50
N ASP A 84 8.10 3.50 4.03
CA ASP A 84 7.43 2.21 4.30
C ASP A 84 7.04 2.04 5.78
N HIS A 85 6.29 3.03 6.32
CA HIS A 85 5.98 3.13 7.75
C HIS A 85 4.69 3.91 8.03
N ASN A 86 4.36 4.06 9.31
CA ASN A 86 3.15 4.72 9.79
C ASN A 86 3.07 6.20 9.43
N TYR A 87 1.85 6.72 9.31
CA TYR A 87 1.61 8.16 9.06
C TYR A 87 2.18 9.08 10.14
N ASN A 88 2.28 8.62 11.38
CA ASN A 88 2.71 9.45 12.52
C ASN A 88 4.22 9.48 12.77
N TYR A 89 5.02 8.82 11.92
CA TYR A 89 6.47 8.71 12.08
C TYR A 89 6.90 8.23 13.49
N ASP A 90 6.08 7.36 14.11
CA ASP A 90 6.20 6.86 15.49
C ASP A 90 6.41 7.95 16.54
N ASN A 91 5.84 9.14 16.31
CA ASN A 91 5.97 10.33 17.18
C ASN A 91 7.41 10.82 17.40
N ILE A 92 8.35 10.49 16.50
CA ILE A 92 9.73 10.97 16.57
C ILE A 92 9.83 12.31 15.83
N GLU A 93 9.95 13.41 16.56
CA GLU A 93 9.91 14.78 16.00
C GLU A 93 10.97 15.01 14.91
N SER A 94 12.21 14.52 15.12
CA SER A 94 13.29 14.66 14.14
C SER A 94 13.04 13.90 12.84
N GLN A 95 12.11 12.94 12.85
CA GLN A 95 11.80 12.08 11.72
C GLN A 95 10.50 12.47 10.99
N LYS A 96 9.77 13.46 11.47
CA LYS A 96 8.58 13.99 10.78
C LYS A 96 8.93 14.43 9.36
N ASN A 97 7.98 14.23 8.44
CA ASN A 97 8.16 14.46 7.01
C ASN A 97 9.36 13.69 6.42
N TYR A 98 9.55 12.46 6.89
CA TYR A 98 10.66 11.59 6.50
C TYR A 98 10.86 11.53 4.97
N PRO A 99 9.84 11.20 4.12
CA PRO A 99 10.02 11.18 2.68
C PRO A 99 10.32 12.58 2.11
N GLY A 100 9.64 13.62 2.60
CA GLY A 100 9.83 14.99 2.13
C GLY A 100 11.26 15.47 2.31
N LYS A 101 11.86 15.20 3.48
CA LYS A 101 13.28 15.52 3.77
C LYS A 101 14.23 14.80 2.80
N ILE A 102 13.93 13.57 2.40
CA ILE A 102 14.74 12.87 1.39
C ILE A 102 14.54 13.49 0.01
N TYR A 103 13.32 13.93 -0.33
CA TYR A 103 13.03 14.56 -1.63
C TYR A 103 13.71 15.92 -1.80
N GLU A 104 13.98 16.66 -0.71
CA GLU A 104 14.74 17.91 -0.73
C GLU A 104 16.20 17.73 -1.20
N ASP A 105 16.76 16.53 -1.07
CA ASP A 105 18.07 16.17 -1.65
C ASP A 105 17.87 15.66 -3.09
N ALA A 106 18.08 16.51 -4.08
CA ALA A 106 17.90 16.18 -5.49
C ALA A 106 18.73 14.96 -5.95
N ALA A 107 19.90 14.74 -5.33
CA ALA A 107 20.77 13.62 -5.65
C ALA A 107 20.23 12.28 -5.13
N ALA A 108 19.42 12.28 -4.07
CA ALA A 108 18.68 11.12 -3.60
C ALA A 108 17.32 11.01 -4.33
N SER A 109 16.60 12.11 -4.41
CA SER A 109 15.24 12.20 -4.98
C SER A 109 15.13 11.66 -6.40
N GLN A 110 16.15 11.84 -7.23
CA GLN A 110 16.18 11.33 -8.61
C GLN A 110 16.02 9.81 -8.73
N TYR A 111 16.33 9.05 -7.67
CA TYR A 111 16.21 7.60 -7.64
C TYR A 111 14.89 7.11 -7.05
N LEU A 112 14.12 7.99 -6.40
CA LEU A 112 12.89 7.64 -5.71
C LEU A 112 11.67 7.87 -6.63
N ALA A 113 10.89 6.82 -6.82
CA ALA A 113 9.58 6.94 -7.45
C ALA A 113 8.57 7.61 -6.53
N GLY A 114 8.67 7.38 -5.22
CA GLY A 114 7.74 7.89 -4.25
C GLY A 114 7.98 7.40 -2.82
N ALA A 115 6.91 7.34 -2.03
CA ALA A 115 6.91 6.85 -0.66
C ALA A 115 5.83 5.79 -0.42
N ALA A 116 6.08 4.93 0.55
CA ALA A 116 5.18 3.87 0.99
C ALA A 116 4.74 4.11 2.44
N TYR A 117 3.48 3.76 2.75
CA TYR A 117 2.86 4.05 4.03
C TYR A 117 2.09 2.87 4.62
N HIS A 118 2.04 2.83 5.97
CA HIS A 118 1.23 1.96 6.81
C HIS A 118 0.26 2.80 7.65
N ASN A 119 -0.78 2.18 8.23
CA ASN A 119 -1.79 2.89 9.02
C ASN A 119 -1.90 2.45 10.49
N TYR A 120 -0.85 1.91 11.06
CA TYR A 120 -0.86 1.55 12.48
C TYR A 120 -0.78 2.76 13.41
N GLY A 121 -0.51 3.94 12.87
CA GLY A 121 -0.49 5.19 13.60
C GLY A 121 -0.65 6.40 12.68
N GLY A 122 -1.17 7.50 13.24
CA GLY A 122 -1.39 8.73 12.51
C GLY A 122 -2.70 8.76 11.73
N ASN A 123 -2.75 9.60 10.71
CA ASN A 123 -3.93 9.85 9.92
C ASN A 123 -3.59 9.83 8.42
N ARG A 124 -4.47 9.23 7.61
CA ARG A 124 -4.34 9.17 6.13
C ARG A 124 -4.26 10.52 5.42
N GLU A 125 -4.61 11.62 6.10
CA GLU A 125 -4.39 12.98 5.58
C GLU A 125 -2.92 13.24 5.25
N GLU A 126 -1.99 12.52 5.87
CA GLU A 126 -0.58 12.58 5.55
C GLU A 126 -0.31 12.25 4.07
N LEU A 127 -1.06 11.34 3.47
CA LEU A 127 -0.97 11.04 2.04
C LEU A 127 -1.33 12.24 1.17
N LEU A 128 -2.35 13.01 1.58
CA LEU A 128 -2.73 14.23 0.88
C LEU A 128 -1.66 15.31 1.03
N ASN A 129 -1.13 15.48 2.23
CA ASN A 129 -0.10 16.48 2.55
C ASN A 129 1.17 16.23 1.72
N ILE A 130 1.67 14.99 1.69
CA ILE A 130 2.87 14.65 0.92
C ILE A 130 2.63 14.78 -0.59
N HIS A 131 1.43 14.38 -1.08
CA HIS A 131 1.10 14.55 -2.49
C HIS A 131 1.00 16.02 -2.91
N GLN A 132 0.44 16.89 -2.06
CA GLN A 132 0.36 18.33 -2.34
C GLN A 132 1.75 18.98 -2.39
N ALA A 133 2.66 18.53 -1.52
CA ALA A 133 4.04 19.04 -1.49
C ALA A 133 4.90 18.51 -2.65
N TYR A 134 4.66 17.27 -3.08
CA TYR A 134 5.46 16.58 -4.11
C TYR A 134 4.54 15.82 -5.09
N PRO A 135 3.76 16.53 -5.94
CA PRO A 135 2.72 15.90 -6.78
C PRO A 135 3.27 14.95 -7.85
N GLU A 136 4.55 15.07 -8.19
CA GLU A 136 5.24 14.17 -9.13
C GLU A 136 5.66 12.84 -8.49
N LYS A 137 5.66 12.74 -7.15
CA LYS A 137 6.01 11.52 -6.43
C LYS A 137 4.82 10.61 -6.23
N GLU A 138 5.04 9.34 -6.47
CA GLU A 138 4.01 8.32 -6.31
C GLU A 138 3.81 7.95 -4.83
N LEU A 139 2.61 7.48 -4.50
CA LEU A 139 2.30 6.94 -3.17
C LEU A 139 1.83 5.49 -3.27
N LEU A 140 2.27 4.66 -2.35
CA LEU A 140 1.77 3.30 -2.15
C LEU A 140 1.30 3.13 -0.70
N PHE A 141 0.21 2.42 -0.53
CA PHE A 141 -0.16 1.89 0.77
C PHE A 141 0.29 0.43 0.83
N THR A 142 1.24 0.13 1.71
CA THR A 142 2.00 -1.11 1.63
C THR A 142 1.74 -2.08 2.76
N GLU A 143 1.10 -1.66 3.86
CA GLU A 143 0.78 -2.57 4.94
C GLU A 143 -0.36 -2.10 5.84
N THR A 144 -1.22 -3.02 6.19
CA THR A 144 -2.12 -3.03 7.34
C THR A 144 -2.46 -4.47 7.70
N SER A 145 -2.78 -4.73 8.97
CA SER A 145 -3.10 -6.07 9.47
C SER A 145 -4.49 -6.14 10.09
N ILE A 146 -5.08 -7.31 9.98
CA ILE A 146 -6.22 -7.73 10.79
C ILE A 146 -5.80 -8.85 11.75
N GLY A 147 -6.41 -8.92 12.91
CA GLY A 147 -6.05 -9.91 13.90
C GLY A 147 -7.02 -9.98 15.07
N THR A 148 -6.58 -10.58 16.16
CA THR A 148 -7.42 -10.76 17.36
C THR A 148 -7.77 -9.44 18.04
N TRP A 149 -6.93 -8.41 17.91
CA TRP A 149 -7.08 -7.11 18.58
C TRP A 149 -8.16 -6.21 17.96
N ASN A 150 -8.52 -6.41 16.69
CA ASN A 150 -9.46 -5.55 15.97
C ASN A 150 -10.67 -6.30 15.41
N SER A 151 -11.03 -7.44 16.01
CA SER A 151 -12.12 -8.30 15.53
C SER A 151 -11.92 -8.75 14.07
N GLY A 152 -10.69 -9.10 13.71
CA GLY A 152 -10.27 -9.31 12.31
C GLY A 152 -11.04 -10.37 11.51
N ARG A 153 -11.79 -11.29 12.18
CA ARG A 153 -12.68 -12.26 11.53
C ARG A 153 -14.15 -11.81 11.49
N ASP A 154 -14.49 -10.70 12.12
CA ASP A 154 -15.83 -10.15 12.02
C ASP A 154 -15.98 -9.34 10.71
N LEU A 155 -16.40 -10.04 9.66
CA LEU A 155 -16.55 -9.44 8.35
C LEU A 155 -17.57 -8.30 8.33
N SER A 156 -18.63 -8.37 9.14
CA SER A 156 -19.67 -7.33 9.17
C SER A 156 -19.13 -5.98 9.65
N LYS A 157 -18.18 -6.01 10.59
CA LYS A 157 -17.50 -4.84 11.10
C LYS A 157 -16.32 -4.42 10.22
N ARG A 158 -15.43 -5.39 9.91
CA ARG A 158 -14.15 -5.09 9.26
C ARG A 158 -14.29 -4.66 7.80
N LEU A 159 -15.24 -5.24 7.06
CA LEU A 159 -15.34 -4.95 5.62
C LEU A 159 -15.58 -3.46 5.37
N MET A 160 -16.49 -2.84 6.11
CA MET A 160 -16.80 -1.43 5.93
C MET A 160 -15.63 -0.54 6.34
N GLU A 161 -15.03 -0.84 7.49
CA GLU A 161 -13.89 -0.09 8.01
C GLU A 161 -12.67 -0.21 7.09
N ASP A 162 -12.32 -1.43 6.66
CA ASP A 162 -11.18 -1.66 5.79
C ASP A 162 -11.38 -1.09 4.37
N MET A 163 -12.61 -1.12 3.85
CA MET A 163 -12.92 -0.44 2.58
C MET A 163 -12.77 1.06 2.67
N GLU A 164 -13.24 1.67 3.76
CA GLU A 164 -13.23 3.12 3.94
C GLU A 164 -11.84 3.65 4.29
N GLU A 165 -11.13 3.00 5.23
CA GLU A 165 -9.86 3.50 5.72
C GLU A 165 -8.66 3.03 4.87
N VAL A 166 -8.72 1.80 4.38
CA VAL A 166 -7.61 1.18 3.66
C VAL A 166 -7.79 1.27 2.15
N ALA A 167 -8.82 0.64 1.60
CA ALA A 167 -8.95 0.51 0.14
C ALA A 167 -9.27 1.87 -0.52
N LEU A 168 -10.51 2.36 -0.38
CA LEU A 168 -10.90 3.62 -1.01
C LEU A 168 -10.26 4.83 -0.35
N GLY A 169 -10.04 4.79 0.97
CA GLY A 169 -9.42 5.88 1.71
C GLY A 169 -8.03 6.22 1.23
N THR A 170 -7.18 5.23 0.99
CA THR A 170 -5.82 5.47 0.50
C THR A 170 -5.80 5.82 -0.98
N ILE A 171 -6.62 5.15 -1.81
CA ILE A 171 -6.73 5.46 -3.24
C ILE A 171 -7.26 6.88 -3.46
N ASN A 172 -8.27 7.32 -2.71
CA ASN A 172 -8.79 8.68 -2.80
C ASN A 172 -7.77 9.72 -2.32
N ASN A 173 -6.77 9.30 -1.53
CA ASN A 173 -5.62 10.10 -1.12
C ASN A 173 -4.34 9.77 -1.91
N TRP A 174 -4.49 9.45 -3.21
CA TRP A 174 -3.44 9.35 -4.22
C TRP A 174 -2.56 8.11 -4.18
N CYS A 175 -2.82 7.12 -3.32
CA CYS A 175 -2.13 5.85 -3.43
C CYS A 175 -2.46 5.14 -4.75
N LYS A 176 -1.42 4.65 -5.43
CA LYS A 176 -1.52 3.90 -6.69
C LYS A 176 -1.71 2.39 -6.48
N GLY A 177 -1.54 1.93 -5.26
CA GLY A 177 -1.69 0.52 -4.90
C GLY A 177 -2.00 0.36 -3.42
N VAL A 178 -2.63 -0.76 -3.11
CA VAL A 178 -2.97 -1.16 -1.75
C VAL A 178 -2.49 -2.58 -1.52
N ILE A 179 -1.63 -2.75 -0.52
CA ILE A 179 -1.08 -4.04 -0.10
C ILE A 179 -1.43 -4.23 1.37
N VAL A 180 -1.81 -5.44 1.74
CA VAL A 180 -2.19 -5.78 3.10
C VAL A 180 -1.28 -6.86 3.68
N TRP A 181 -1.09 -6.87 4.98
CA TRP A 181 -0.43 -7.89 5.73
C TRP A 181 -1.47 -8.86 6.28
N ASN A 182 -1.46 -10.14 5.95
CA ASN A 182 -0.69 -10.84 4.93
C ASN A 182 -1.65 -11.62 4.02
N LEU A 183 -1.13 -12.33 3.02
CA LEU A 183 -1.98 -13.04 2.06
C LEU A 183 -2.70 -14.21 2.72
N MET A 184 -1.98 -15.08 3.43
CA MET A 184 -2.49 -16.38 3.85
C MET A 184 -1.82 -16.87 5.13
N LEU A 185 -2.64 -17.25 6.11
CA LEU A 185 -2.23 -17.96 7.30
C LEU A 185 -3.11 -19.20 7.50
N ASP A 186 -2.79 -20.03 8.49
CA ASP A 186 -3.69 -21.11 8.94
C ASP A 186 -4.65 -20.62 10.04
N ASN A 187 -5.56 -21.50 10.45
CA ASN A 187 -6.52 -21.20 11.52
C ASN A 187 -5.88 -20.98 12.90
N ASP A 188 -4.64 -21.41 13.09
CA ASP A 188 -3.84 -21.17 14.30
C ASP A 188 -2.92 -19.96 14.16
N ARG A 189 -3.06 -19.20 13.09
CA ARG A 189 -2.30 -17.98 12.76
C ARG A 189 -0.84 -18.24 12.38
N GLY A 190 -0.54 -19.44 11.95
CA GLY A 190 0.76 -19.83 11.42
C GLY A 190 0.82 -19.82 9.88
N PRO A 191 2.01 -20.01 9.32
CA PRO A 191 3.30 -20.00 9.99
C PRO A 191 3.70 -18.60 10.44
N ASN A 192 4.29 -18.51 11.61
CA ASN A 192 4.92 -17.30 12.10
C ASN A 192 6.26 -17.66 12.78
N ARG A 193 7.07 -16.67 13.05
CA ARG A 193 8.34 -16.83 13.74
C ARG A 193 8.42 -15.94 14.97
N GLU A 194 9.38 -16.20 15.84
CA GLU A 194 9.68 -15.33 16.96
C GLU A 194 9.92 -13.89 16.48
N GLY A 195 9.31 -12.91 17.15
CA GLY A 195 9.32 -11.51 16.75
C GLY A 195 8.35 -11.13 15.63
N GLY A 196 7.72 -12.11 14.97
CA GLY A 196 6.64 -11.86 14.00
C GLY A 196 5.26 -11.79 14.67
N CYS A 197 4.24 -11.40 13.90
CA CYS A 197 2.88 -11.28 14.42
C CYS A 197 2.28 -12.64 14.80
N GLN A 198 2.03 -12.84 16.09
CA GLN A 198 1.45 -14.07 16.65
C GLN A 198 -0.09 -14.04 16.67
N THR A 199 -0.69 -12.89 16.39
CA THR A 199 -2.13 -12.61 16.55
C THR A 199 -2.80 -12.15 15.26
N CYS A 200 -2.05 -12.06 14.15
CA CYS A 200 -2.57 -11.70 12.83
C CYS A 200 -3.44 -12.81 12.24
N TYR A 201 -4.39 -12.40 11.40
CA TYR A 201 -5.09 -13.27 10.46
C TYR A 201 -4.63 -12.95 9.03
N GLY A 202 -4.67 -13.94 8.13
CA GLY A 202 -4.45 -13.74 6.72
C GLY A 202 -5.63 -13.02 6.04
N ALA A 203 -5.44 -12.50 4.84
CA ALA A 203 -6.58 -12.21 3.97
C ALA A 203 -7.40 -13.50 3.75
N VAL A 204 -6.71 -14.63 3.76
CA VAL A 204 -7.28 -15.98 3.71
C VAL A 204 -6.68 -16.80 4.84
N ASP A 205 -7.54 -17.48 5.62
CA ASP A 205 -7.10 -18.48 6.59
C ASP A 205 -7.45 -19.89 6.06
N ILE A 206 -6.46 -20.79 6.05
CA ILE A 206 -6.64 -22.19 5.63
C ILE A 206 -6.68 -23.08 6.86
N ASN A 207 -7.68 -23.96 6.94
CA ASN A 207 -7.76 -24.93 8.01
C ASN A 207 -6.61 -25.96 7.89
N ASN A 208 -5.71 -25.98 8.88
CA ASN A 208 -4.54 -26.85 8.89
C ASN A 208 -4.84 -28.32 9.23
N SER A 209 -6.10 -28.66 9.56
CA SER A 209 -6.52 -30.04 9.78
C SER A 209 -6.95 -30.74 8.49
N ASP A 210 -7.50 -30.01 7.53
CA ASP A 210 -8.01 -30.56 6.28
C ASP A 210 -7.38 -29.97 5.00
N TYR A 211 -6.70 -28.81 5.12
CA TYR A 211 -6.11 -28.04 4.01
C TYR A 211 -7.08 -27.73 2.85
N LYS A 212 -8.38 -27.72 3.13
CA LYS A 212 -9.46 -27.52 2.16
C LYS A 212 -10.42 -26.43 2.56
N THR A 213 -10.73 -26.30 3.86
CA THR A 213 -11.61 -25.25 4.36
C THR A 213 -10.87 -23.93 4.35
N ILE A 214 -11.44 -22.96 3.65
CA ILE A 214 -10.86 -21.63 3.46
C ILE A 214 -11.82 -20.59 4.01
N ILE A 215 -11.33 -19.76 4.93
CA ILE A 215 -12.03 -18.58 5.45
C ILE A 215 -11.44 -17.35 4.73
N ARG A 216 -12.32 -16.51 4.18
CA ARG A 216 -11.93 -15.23 3.56
C ARG A 216 -12.29 -14.10 4.52
N ASN A 217 -11.27 -13.34 4.93
CA ASN A 217 -11.42 -12.20 5.81
C ASN A 217 -11.60 -10.89 5.01
N SER A 218 -11.82 -9.76 5.68
CA SER A 218 -12.07 -8.46 5.04
C SER A 218 -11.00 -8.07 4.02
N HIS A 219 -9.73 -8.32 4.31
CA HIS A 219 -8.61 -8.03 3.41
C HIS A 219 -8.72 -8.75 2.06
N TYR A 220 -9.23 -10.00 2.03
CA TYR A 220 -9.55 -10.66 0.77
C TYR A 220 -10.59 -9.87 -0.03
N TYR A 221 -11.67 -9.44 0.63
CA TYR A 221 -12.78 -8.80 -0.06
C TYR A 221 -12.44 -7.38 -0.52
N ILE A 222 -11.69 -6.58 0.26
CA ILE A 222 -11.32 -5.22 -0.18
C ILE A 222 -10.44 -5.27 -1.43
N ILE A 223 -9.49 -6.20 -1.48
CA ILE A 223 -8.66 -6.40 -2.68
C ILE A 223 -9.50 -6.94 -3.83
N ALA A 224 -10.39 -7.91 -3.59
CA ALA A 224 -11.25 -8.49 -4.62
C ALA A 224 -12.19 -7.45 -5.24
N HIS A 225 -12.81 -6.57 -4.44
CA HIS A 225 -13.68 -5.50 -4.94
C HIS A 225 -12.96 -4.54 -5.89
N LEU A 226 -11.69 -4.23 -5.62
CA LEU A 226 -10.87 -3.42 -6.50
C LEU A 226 -10.37 -4.23 -7.71
N SER A 227 -9.67 -5.34 -7.48
CA SER A 227 -8.97 -6.08 -8.53
C SER A 227 -9.90 -6.75 -9.56
N SER A 228 -11.17 -7.00 -9.19
CA SER A 228 -12.15 -7.56 -10.13
C SER A 228 -12.56 -6.57 -11.23
N VAL A 229 -12.53 -5.27 -10.95
CA VAL A 229 -13.02 -4.24 -11.88
C VAL A 229 -11.96 -3.25 -12.31
N VAL A 230 -10.96 -2.96 -11.47
CA VAL A 230 -9.84 -2.06 -11.78
C VAL A 230 -8.68 -2.86 -12.37
N LYS A 231 -8.20 -2.46 -13.53
CA LYS A 231 -7.12 -3.15 -14.24
C LYS A 231 -5.77 -2.47 -14.01
N PRO A 232 -4.65 -3.21 -14.10
CA PRO A 232 -3.33 -2.59 -14.10
C PRO A 232 -3.24 -1.47 -15.13
N GLY A 233 -2.72 -0.30 -14.72
CA GLY A 233 -2.64 0.89 -15.57
C GLY A 233 -3.93 1.73 -15.63
N ALA A 234 -4.98 1.36 -14.90
CA ALA A 234 -6.18 2.20 -14.79
C ALA A 234 -5.86 3.57 -14.18
N VAL A 235 -6.56 4.60 -14.64
CA VAL A 235 -6.44 5.95 -14.10
C VAL A 235 -7.67 6.27 -13.26
N ARG A 236 -7.46 6.72 -12.02
CA ARG A 236 -8.56 7.22 -11.17
C ARG A 236 -9.09 8.52 -11.78
N ILE A 237 -10.40 8.60 -11.95
CA ILE A 237 -11.09 9.77 -12.47
C ILE A 237 -11.98 10.41 -11.42
N ALA A 238 -12.23 11.71 -11.55
CA ALA A 238 -13.07 12.44 -10.62
C ALA A 238 -14.53 11.99 -10.70
N THR A 239 -15.21 11.97 -9.57
CA THR A 239 -16.66 11.83 -9.46
C THR A 239 -17.27 13.17 -9.01
N THR A 240 -18.44 13.51 -9.54
CA THR A 240 -19.16 14.76 -9.23
C THR A 240 -20.63 14.50 -8.93
N GLY A 241 -21.32 15.49 -8.38
CA GLY A 241 -22.77 15.44 -8.13
C GLY A 241 -23.17 14.62 -6.92
N TYR A 242 -22.21 14.19 -6.12
CA TYR A 242 -22.44 13.32 -5.00
C TYR A 242 -22.51 14.12 -3.67
N THR A 243 -23.58 13.95 -2.88
CA THR A 243 -23.84 14.75 -1.67
C THR A 243 -24.26 13.94 -0.44
N ASP A 244 -24.29 12.61 -0.52
CA ASP A 244 -24.80 11.80 0.59
C ASP A 244 -23.68 11.40 1.56
N ASN A 245 -23.83 11.74 2.84
CA ASN A 245 -22.95 11.26 3.90
C ASN A 245 -23.09 9.74 4.08
N GLY A 246 -21.98 9.06 4.34
CA GLY A 246 -21.93 7.61 4.54
C GLY A 246 -21.83 6.81 3.22
N ILE A 247 -21.60 7.47 2.09
CA ILE A 247 -21.17 6.83 0.84
C ILE A 247 -19.76 7.31 0.49
N THR A 248 -18.88 6.39 0.21
CA THR A 248 -17.55 6.66 -0.33
C THR A 248 -17.39 5.90 -1.63
N CYS A 249 -16.79 6.51 -2.63
CA CYS A 249 -16.60 5.86 -3.93
C CYS A 249 -15.29 6.27 -4.60
N SER A 250 -14.88 5.46 -5.57
CA SER A 250 -13.78 5.77 -6.49
C SER A 250 -14.16 5.29 -7.89
N ALA A 251 -13.84 6.09 -8.89
CA ALA A 251 -14.06 5.76 -10.29
C ALA A 251 -12.74 5.70 -11.06
N PHE A 252 -12.68 4.82 -12.05
CA PHE A 252 -11.47 4.59 -12.84
C PHE A 252 -11.81 4.41 -14.33
N GLU A 253 -10.89 4.84 -15.16
CA GLU A 253 -10.85 4.48 -16.57
C GLU A 253 -9.76 3.41 -16.76
N ASN A 254 -10.17 2.23 -17.19
CA ASN A 254 -9.28 1.10 -17.46
C ASN A 254 -8.61 1.23 -18.83
N THR A 255 -7.45 0.63 -18.97
CA THR A 255 -6.69 0.59 -20.24
C THR A 255 -7.40 -0.16 -21.36
N ASP A 256 -8.38 -1.01 -21.04
CA ASP A 256 -9.18 -1.77 -22.02
C ASP A 256 -10.44 -1.01 -22.49
N GLY A 257 -10.57 0.27 -22.18
CA GLY A 257 -11.70 1.10 -22.59
C GLY A 257 -12.98 0.85 -21.78
N THR A 258 -12.83 0.31 -20.56
CA THR A 258 -13.95 0.18 -19.63
C THR A 258 -13.84 1.19 -18.49
N TYR A 259 -14.96 1.58 -17.91
CA TYR A 259 -15.02 2.25 -16.62
C TYR A 259 -15.17 1.24 -15.49
N ALA A 260 -14.55 1.52 -14.36
CA ALA A 260 -14.75 0.80 -13.11
C ALA A 260 -15.22 1.80 -12.04
N PHE A 261 -16.11 1.35 -11.17
CA PHE A 261 -16.65 2.14 -10.09
C PHE A 261 -16.83 1.25 -8.86
N VAL A 262 -16.22 1.64 -7.75
CA VAL A 262 -16.33 0.94 -6.46
C VAL A 262 -16.93 1.90 -5.46
N LEU A 263 -17.96 1.44 -4.76
CA LEU A 263 -18.74 2.26 -3.84
C LEU A 263 -19.05 1.47 -2.57
N ILE A 264 -18.95 2.14 -1.42
CA ILE A 264 -19.44 1.66 -0.14
C ILE A 264 -20.67 2.48 0.30
N ASN A 265 -21.67 1.78 0.83
CA ASN A 265 -22.78 2.38 1.55
C ASN A 265 -22.64 2.05 3.03
N ASN A 266 -22.11 2.98 3.81
CA ASN A 266 -21.91 2.84 5.24
C ASN A 266 -23.14 3.22 6.07
N ASN A 267 -24.27 3.58 5.40
CA ASN A 267 -25.56 3.79 6.06
C ASN A 267 -26.19 2.45 6.43
N GLU A 268 -27.10 2.46 7.41
CA GLU A 268 -27.88 1.27 7.78
C GLU A 268 -28.91 0.87 6.71
N LYS A 269 -29.38 1.85 5.94
CA LYS A 269 -30.44 1.65 4.95
C LYS A 269 -29.90 1.62 3.54
N SER A 270 -30.62 0.94 2.66
CA SER A 270 -30.38 0.99 1.22
C SER A 270 -30.46 2.42 0.70
N LYS A 271 -29.62 2.74 -0.27
CA LYS A 271 -29.56 4.01 -0.98
C LYS A 271 -29.65 3.78 -2.49
N LYS A 272 -30.58 4.46 -3.15
CA LYS A 272 -30.66 4.46 -4.60
C LYS A 272 -29.56 5.37 -5.15
N ILE A 273 -28.63 4.78 -5.87
CA ILE A 273 -27.49 5.48 -6.50
C ILE A 273 -27.68 5.44 -8.01
N THR A 274 -27.57 6.59 -8.65
CA THR A 274 -27.50 6.71 -10.10
C THR A 274 -26.08 7.06 -10.51
N VAL A 275 -25.48 6.25 -11.36
CA VAL A 275 -24.14 6.45 -11.92
C VAL A 275 -24.28 6.83 -13.38
N SER A 276 -23.59 7.90 -13.81
CA SER A 276 -23.61 8.38 -15.18
C SER A 276 -22.17 8.60 -15.68
N ASP A 277 -21.92 8.23 -16.95
CA ASP A 277 -20.69 8.56 -17.67
C ASP A 277 -20.86 9.77 -18.63
N GLY A 278 -21.97 10.50 -18.43
CA GLY A 278 -22.32 11.66 -19.26
C GLY A 278 -23.16 11.31 -20.49
N GLN A 279 -23.12 10.07 -20.94
CA GLN A 279 -23.92 9.60 -22.09
C GLN A 279 -24.96 8.55 -21.67
N ARG A 280 -24.60 7.67 -20.77
CA ARG A 280 -25.45 6.61 -20.24
C ARG A 280 -25.52 6.71 -18.73
N HIS A 281 -26.57 6.15 -18.17
CA HIS A 281 -26.71 6.02 -16.73
C HIS A 281 -27.36 4.68 -16.38
N PHE A 282 -27.07 4.23 -15.17
CA PHE A 282 -27.80 3.16 -14.52
C PHE A 282 -28.10 3.53 -13.09
N ALA A 283 -29.13 2.93 -12.52
CA ALA A 283 -29.48 3.11 -11.12
C ALA A 283 -29.51 1.75 -10.42
N TYR A 284 -29.08 1.74 -9.18
CA TYR A 284 -29.07 0.55 -8.34
C TYR A 284 -29.41 0.93 -6.89
N ASP A 285 -30.20 0.09 -6.23
CA ASP A 285 -30.49 0.22 -4.81
C ASP A 285 -29.37 -0.49 -4.03
N VAL A 286 -28.34 0.27 -3.63
CA VAL A 286 -27.19 -0.24 -2.88
C VAL A 286 -27.60 -0.56 -1.46
N PRO A 287 -27.56 -1.83 -1.01
CA PRO A 287 -27.92 -2.19 0.34
C PRO A 287 -27.14 -1.41 1.39
N GLY A 288 -27.72 -1.24 2.58
CA GLY A 288 -26.98 -0.69 3.72
C GLY A 288 -25.82 -1.61 4.13
N LYS A 289 -24.74 -1.02 4.67
CA LYS A 289 -23.55 -1.74 5.11
C LYS A 289 -23.01 -2.70 4.04
N SER A 290 -22.86 -2.19 2.82
CA SER A 290 -22.42 -3.01 1.69
C SER A 290 -21.37 -2.31 0.82
N VAL A 291 -20.62 -3.13 0.09
CA VAL A 291 -19.69 -2.73 -0.96
C VAL A 291 -20.22 -3.21 -2.30
N THR A 292 -20.16 -2.36 -3.31
CA THR A 292 -20.53 -2.73 -4.68
C THR A 292 -19.44 -2.29 -5.66
N SER A 293 -19.22 -3.14 -6.66
CA SER A 293 -18.25 -2.86 -7.72
C SER A 293 -18.93 -3.03 -9.08
N TYR A 294 -18.71 -2.06 -9.96
CA TYR A 294 -19.30 -2.02 -11.29
C TYR A 294 -18.22 -1.88 -12.35
N ARG A 295 -18.45 -2.47 -13.49
CA ARG A 295 -17.62 -2.30 -14.68
C ARG A 295 -18.49 -2.28 -15.92
N TRP A 296 -18.27 -1.32 -16.82
CA TRP A 296 -18.99 -1.22 -18.09
C TRP A 296 -18.08 -0.63 -19.19
N ALA A 297 -18.43 -0.92 -20.44
CA ALA A 297 -17.69 -0.36 -21.57
C ALA A 297 -17.94 1.14 -21.69
N LYS A 298 -16.89 1.91 -21.98
CA LYS A 298 -16.99 3.34 -22.33
C LYS A 298 -17.88 3.48 -23.58
N SER A 299 -18.70 4.52 -23.60
CA SER A 299 -19.45 4.86 -24.80
C SER A 299 -18.49 5.23 -25.93
N LYS A 300 -18.77 4.75 -27.14
CA LYS A 300 -18.01 5.10 -28.34
C LYS A 300 -18.30 6.52 -28.75
#